data_b0db6fe7635a95415ad8d53b209f452b
#
_entry.id   b0db6fe7635a95415ad8d53b209f452b
#
_cell.length_a   1.000
_cell.length_b   1.000
_cell.length_c   1.000
_cell.angle_alpha   90.00
_cell.angle_beta   90.00
_cell.angle_gamma   90.00
#
_symmetry.space_group_name_H-M   'P 1'
#
loop_
_entity.id
_entity.type
_entity.pdbx_description
1 polymer ?
#
loop_
_entity_poly.entity_id
_entity_poly.type
_entity_poly.pdbx_seq_one_letter_code
_entity_poly.pdbx_strand_id
1 'polypeptide(L)'
;MSLVLIHPAPDEGWADMRLAGVLSHALAGRQVRVIRRAEELKDLTGQRLLFAAALGEYGVNLELTRILSALRRTPNLLDGATAGIIIDGLSPLYTKSAAAELALAANLAGCAFVGRPLVEGAGQLHNFRIQAKNAGTDLMGAYRAAAADLARRVETEGFPAREKPELLVLHASSHHTSNTMALWEQTKSRLGEDIVCTEIGLRNGTLSDCSGCPYTMCLHFGERGGCFYGGVMQEEVYPAMRRCAGVMMLCPNYNDALSANLTACVNRRSPFVG
;
A
#
# COMPACT_ATOMS: atom_id res chain seq x y z
N MET A 1 -7.15 -5.29 -21.94
CA MET A 1 -5.78 -5.62 -21.44
C MET A 1 -5.87 -6.88 -20.65
N SER A 2 -4.96 -7.83 -20.80
CA SER A 2 -4.94 -9.06 -20.00
C SER A 2 -4.25 -8.80 -18.66
N LEU A 3 -4.81 -9.36 -17.59
CA LEU A 3 -4.21 -9.32 -16.26
C LEU A 3 -3.02 -10.29 -16.19
N VAL A 4 -1.93 -9.89 -15.56
CA VAL A 4 -0.81 -10.78 -15.27
C VAL A 4 -0.83 -11.12 -13.78
N LEU A 5 -0.97 -12.40 -13.47
CA LEU A 5 -0.89 -12.95 -12.12
C LEU A 5 0.55 -13.39 -11.83
N ILE A 6 1.22 -12.71 -10.93
CA ILE A 6 2.52 -13.14 -10.40
C ILE A 6 2.25 -13.91 -9.11
N HIS A 7 2.27 -15.23 -9.22
CA HIS A 7 1.91 -16.17 -8.17
C HIS A 7 3.07 -17.14 -7.92
N PRO A 8 4.01 -16.76 -7.03
CA PRO A 8 5.17 -17.57 -6.72
C PRO A 8 4.80 -19.01 -6.42
N ALA A 9 5.57 -19.96 -6.97
CA ALA A 9 5.37 -21.36 -6.66
C ALA A 9 5.52 -21.59 -5.14
N PRO A 10 4.66 -22.40 -4.51
CA PRO A 10 4.84 -22.77 -3.12
C PRO A 10 6.11 -23.60 -2.93
N ASP A 11 6.66 -23.59 -1.73
CA ASP A 11 7.79 -24.43 -1.37
C ASP A 11 7.38 -25.92 -1.39
N GLU A 12 8.35 -26.83 -1.57
CA GLU A 12 8.10 -28.25 -1.64
C GLU A 12 7.37 -28.78 -0.38
N GLY A 13 6.36 -29.61 -0.58
CA GLY A 13 5.55 -30.21 0.49
C GLY A 13 4.47 -29.29 1.07
N TRP A 14 4.29 -28.08 0.54
CA TRP A 14 3.27 -27.16 0.97
C TRP A 14 2.28 -26.80 -0.14
N ALA A 15 1.01 -26.78 0.17
CA ALA A 15 -0.05 -26.47 -0.79
C ALA A 15 -0.76 -25.16 -0.43
N ASP A 16 -0.87 -24.26 -1.37
CA ASP A 16 -1.53 -22.98 -1.26
C ASP A 16 -3.07 -23.04 -1.50
N MET A 17 -3.69 -24.15 -1.08
CA MET A 17 -5.09 -24.45 -1.43
C MET A 17 -6.08 -23.33 -1.12
N ARG A 18 -5.88 -22.61 -0.01
CA ARG A 18 -6.76 -21.50 0.35
C ARG A 18 -6.62 -20.35 -0.65
N LEU A 19 -5.41 -19.92 -0.92
CA LEU A 19 -5.14 -18.85 -1.89
C LEU A 19 -5.56 -19.27 -3.30
N ALA A 20 -5.30 -20.51 -3.71
CA ALA A 20 -5.73 -21.03 -5.01
C ALA A 20 -7.26 -20.94 -5.19
N GLY A 21 -8.04 -21.30 -4.15
CA GLY A 21 -9.49 -21.17 -4.15
C GLY A 21 -9.98 -19.70 -4.21
N VAL A 22 -9.26 -18.79 -3.55
CA VAL A 22 -9.55 -17.35 -3.62
C VAL A 22 -9.24 -16.79 -5.00
N LEU A 23 -8.10 -17.15 -5.58
CA LEU A 23 -7.71 -16.73 -6.93
C LEU A 23 -8.64 -17.26 -8.00
N SER A 24 -9.05 -18.54 -7.91
CA SER A 24 -10.04 -19.13 -8.82
C SER A 24 -11.34 -18.31 -8.83
N HIS A 25 -11.81 -17.88 -7.67
CA HIS A 25 -13.00 -17.02 -7.57
C HIS A 25 -12.73 -15.60 -8.10
N ALA A 26 -11.65 -14.97 -7.67
CA ALA A 26 -11.34 -13.59 -8.02
C ALA A 26 -11.06 -13.39 -9.50
N LEU A 27 -10.53 -14.41 -10.18
CA LEU A 27 -10.13 -14.35 -11.57
C LEU A 27 -11.10 -15.07 -12.52
N ALA A 28 -12.26 -15.50 -12.03
CA ALA A 28 -13.26 -16.16 -12.83
C ALA A 28 -13.67 -15.30 -14.05
N GLY A 29 -13.67 -15.91 -15.24
CA GLY A 29 -14.04 -15.23 -16.50
C GLY A 29 -12.98 -14.28 -17.07
N ARG A 30 -11.78 -14.18 -16.46
CA ARG A 30 -10.69 -13.34 -16.94
C ARG A 30 -9.66 -14.14 -17.73
N GLN A 31 -9.07 -13.49 -18.73
CA GLN A 31 -7.86 -14.01 -19.38
C GLN A 31 -6.65 -13.56 -18.56
N VAL A 32 -5.91 -14.50 -18.03
CA VAL A 32 -4.80 -14.25 -17.11
C VAL A 32 -3.54 -14.97 -17.57
N ARG A 33 -2.45 -14.22 -17.74
CA ARG A 33 -1.10 -14.80 -17.88
C ARG A 33 -0.56 -15.04 -16.47
N VAL A 34 -0.13 -16.28 -16.19
CA VAL A 34 0.41 -16.65 -14.88
C VAL A 34 1.93 -16.75 -14.93
N ILE A 35 2.59 -16.12 -13.97
CA ILE A 35 4.04 -16.17 -13.73
C ILE A 35 4.25 -16.87 -12.40
N ARG A 36 5.03 -17.93 -12.39
CA ARG A 36 5.31 -18.74 -11.20
C ARG A 36 6.72 -18.59 -10.67
N ARG A 37 7.66 -18.18 -11.52
CA ARG A 37 9.09 -18.15 -11.21
C ARG A 37 9.73 -16.81 -11.58
N ALA A 38 10.80 -16.47 -10.90
CA ALA A 38 11.52 -15.22 -11.12
C ALA A 38 12.08 -15.10 -12.55
N GLU A 39 12.47 -16.23 -13.16
CA GLU A 39 13.00 -16.27 -14.54
C GLU A 39 11.95 -15.93 -15.61
N GLU A 40 10.66 -16.01 -15.25
CA GLU A 40 9.53 -15.72 -16.13
C GLU A 40 9.13 -14.24 -16.13
N LEU A 41 9.76 -13.40 -15.30
CA LEU A 41 9.49 -11.98 -15.22
C LEU A 41 9.99 -11.25 -16.48
N LYS A 42 9.14 -11.18 -17.50
CA LYS A 42 9.43 -10.55 -18.80
C LYS A 42 8.19 -9.81 -19.31
N ASP A 43 8.40 -8.75 -20.07
CA ASP A 43 7.35 -8.00 -20.77
C ASP A 43 6.24 -7.51 -19.82
N LEU A 44 6.65 -6.85 -18.73
CA LEU A 44 5.73 -6.40 -17.67
C LEU A 44 5.51 -4.88 -17.66
N THR A 45 6.19 -4.15 -18.53
CA THR A 45 6.02 -2.70 -18.70
C THR A 45 4.59 -2.36 -19.07
N GLY A 46 3.98 -1.42 -18.35
CA GLY A 46 2.61 -0.95 -18.57
C GLY A 46 1.51 -1.99 -18.31
N GLN A 47 1.84 -3.17 -17.77
CA GLN A 47 0.88 -4.23 -17.53
C GLN A 47 0.04 -4.02 -16.26
N ARG A 48 -1.10 -4.72 -16.19
CA ARG A 48 -1.94 -4.83 -15.00
C ARG A 48 -1.53 -6.08 -14.23
N LEU A 49 -0.98 -5.91 -13.03
CA LEU A 49 -0.33 -6.97 -12.26
C LEU A 49 -1.11 -7.29 -10.99
N LEU A 50 -1.33 -8.56 -10.75
CA LEU A 50 -1.79 -9.03 -9.45
C LEU A 50 -0.70 -9.92 -8.86
N PHE A 51 -0.03 -9.44 -7.82
CA PHE A 51 0.86 -10.26 -7.03
C PHE A 51 0.03 -11.08 -6.03
N ALA A 52 0.21 -12.39 -6.00
CA ALA A 52 -0.50 -13.25 -5.07
C ALA A 52 0.46 -14.30 -4.51
N ALA A 53 0.85 -14.16 -3.26
CA ALA A 53 1.79 -15.07 -2.64
C ALA A 53 1.20 -15.72 -1.40
N ALA A 54 1.43 -17.02 -1.29
CA ALA A 54 1.16 -17.79 -0.09
C ALA A 54 2.47 -17.99 0.67
N LEU A 55 2.41 -17.71 1.98
CA LEU A 55 3.54 -17.86 2.89
C LEU A 55 3.41 -19.16 3.69
N GLY A 56 4.50 -19.88 3.82
CA GLY A 56 4.59 -21.04 4.72
C GLY A 56 4.42 -20.65 6.20
N GLU A 57 4.50 -21.65 7.07
CA GLU A 57 4.24 -21.51 8.51
C GLU A 57 5.06 -20.39 9.18
N TYR A 58 6.29 -20.22 8.75
CA TYR A 58 7.23 -19.22 9.29
C TYR A 58 7.30 -17.93 8.45
N GLY A 59 6.31 -17.68 7.61
CA GLY A 59 6.23 -16.47 6.81
C GLY A 59 7.16 -16.45 5.59
N VAL A 60 7.69 -17.60 5.18
CA VAL A 60 8.65 -17.74 4.08
C VAL A 60 7.96 -18.31 2.84
N ASN A 61 8.38 -17.81 1.67
CA ASN A 61 8.18 -18.42 0.36
C ASN A 61 9.46 -18.13 -0.44
N LEU A 62 10.22 -19.15 -0.75
CA LEU A 62 11.55 -19.02 -1.38
C LEU A 62 11.45 -18.42 -2.78
N GLU A 63 10.42 -18.76 -3.54
CA GLU A 63 10.25 -18.19 -4.88
C GLU A 63 9.86 -16.69 -4.82
N LEU A 64 9.06 -16.28 -3.83
CA LEU A 64 8.82 -14.87 -3.58
C LEU A 64 10.13 -14.12 -3.30
N THR A 65 11.04 -14.71 -2.52
CA THR A 65 12.36 -14.13 -2.25
C THR A 65 13.19 -13.98 -3.53
N ARG A 66 13.13 -14.94 -4.44
CA ARG A 66 13.79 -14.84 -5.76
C ARG A 66 13.17 -13.73 -6.62
N ILE A 67 11.83 -13.62 -6.63
CA ILE A 67 11.12 -12.53 -7.31
C ILE A 67 11.51 -11.17 -6.75
N LEU A 68 11.53 -11.00 -5.43
CA LEU A 68 11.99 -9.76 -4.78
C LEU A 68 13.42 -9.41 -5.20
N SER A 69 14.31 -10.40 -5.24
CA SER A 69 15.69 -10.21 -5.68
C SER A 69 15.77 -9.79 -7.15
N ALA A 70 14.94 -10.36 -8.03
CA ALA A 70 14.89 -10.02 -9.45
C ALA A 70 14.38 -8.59 -9.65
N LEU A 71 13.31 -8.19 -8.95
CA LEU A 71 12.76 -6.82 -8.98
C LEU A 71 13.80 -5.78 -8.54
N ARG A 72 14.51 -6.04 -7.45
CA ARG A 72 15.54 -5.13 -6.92
C ARG A 72 16.75 -4.98 -7.85
N ARG A 73 17.07 -6.02 -8.63
CA ARG A 73 18.22 -6.01 -9.56
C ARG A 73 17.92 -5.45 -10.93
N THR A 74 16.64 -5.32 -11.29
CA THR A 74 16.23 -4.91 -12.62
C THR A 74 15.38 -3.64 -12.54
N PRO A 75 16.00 -2.45 -12.51
CA PRO A 75 15.28 -1.19 -12.55
C PRO A 75 14.38 -1.13 -13.80
N ASN A 76 13.20 -0.51 -13.66
CA ASN A 76 12.23 -0.31 -14.74
C ASN A 76 11.60 -1.59 -15.34
N LEU A 77 11.83 -2.76 -14.75
CA LEU A 77 11.19 -4.02 -15.20
C LEU A 77 9.65 -3.91 -15.22
N LEU A 78 9.08 -3.13 -14.33
CA LEU A 78 7.65 -2.92 -14.15
C LEU A 78 7.24 -1.47 -14.51
N ASP A 79 8.04 -0.77 -15.31
CA ASP A 79 7.79 0.63 -15.58
C ASP A 79 6.38 0.87 -16.13
N GLY A 80 5.65 1.82 -15.54
CA GLY A 80 4.26 2.12 -15.90
C GLY A 80 3.24 1.03 -15.57
N ALA A 81 3.64 -0.09 -14.94
CA ALA A 81 2.71 -1.12 -14.51
C ALA A 81 1.87 -0.66 -13.31
N THR A 82 0.65 -1.19 -13.21
CA THR A 82 -0.27 -0.95 -12.08
C THR A 82 -0.57 -2.26 -11.39
N ALA A 83 -0.45 -2.30 -10.06
CA ALA A 83 -0.56 -3.56 -9.34
C ALA A 83 -1.48 -3.53 -8.10
N GLY A 84 -1.87 -4.74 -7.68
CA GLY A 84 -2.43 -5.07 -6.37
C GLY A 84 -1.69 -6.27 -5.76
N ILE A 85 -1.86 -6.49 -4.47
CA ILE A 85 -1.17 -7.54 -3.71
C ILE A 85 -2.17 -8.36 -2.92
N ILE A 86 -2.09 -9.69 -3.03
CA ILE A 86 -2.77 -10.64 -2.15
C ILE A 86 -1.67 -11.44 -1.44
N ILE A 87 -1.64 -11.40 -0.11
CA ILE A 87 -0.75 -12.24 0.68
C ILE A 87 -1.59 -13.14 1.57
N ASP A 88 -1.35 -14.43 1.49
CA ASP A 88 -1.99 -15.44 2.31
C ASP A 88 -0.96 -16.12 3.22
N GLY A 89 -1.26 -16.23 4.52
CA GLY A 89 -0.38 -16.86 5.49
C GLY A 89 -1.16 -17.66 6.53
N LEU A 90 -0.66 -18.85 6.88
CA LEU A 90 -1.23 -19.69 7.95
C LEU A 90 -1.05 -19.06 9.33
N SER A 91 -0.01 -18.25 9.51
CA SER A 91 0.22 -17.45 10.71
C SER A 91 -0.50 -16.10 10.61
N PRO A 92 -0.96 -15.50 11.72
CA PRO A 92 -1.41 -14.11 11.76
C PRO A 92 -0.27 -13.09 11.62
N LEU A 93 0.99 -13.56 11.60
CA LEU A 93 2.21 -12.77 11.48
C LEU A 93 2.76 -12.83 10.04
N TYR A 94 3.73 -11.97 9.74
CA TYR A 94 4.56 -11.93 8.53
C TYR A 94 3.88 -11.43 7.24
N THR A 95 2.57 -11.57 7.08
CA THR A 95 1.87 -11.20 5.84
C THR A 95 2.05 -9.73 5.47
N LYS A 96 1.97 -8.81 6.44
CA LYS A 96 2.18 -7.38 6.21
C LYS A 96 3.62 -7.04 5.86
N SER A 97 4.58 -7.69 6.50
CA SER A 97 6.01 -7.48 6.22
C SER A 97 6.36 -7.93 4.80
N ALA A 98 5.88 -9.11 4.40
CA ALA A 98 6.07 -9.63 3.05
C ALA A 98 5.41 -8.72 1.99
N ALA A 99 4.20 -8.21 2.26
CA ALA A 99 3.53 -7.26 1.39
C ALA A 99 4.28 -5.93 1.27
N ALA A 100 4.81 -5.40 2.37
CA ALA A 100 5.57 -4.16 2.38
C ALA A 100 6.90 -4.29 1.59
N GLU A 101 7.62 -5.40 1.77
CA GLU A 101 8.83 -5.68 1.00
C GLU A 101 8.55 -5.82 -0.50
N LEU A 102 7.46 -6.51 -0.85
CA LEU A 102 7.02 -6.66 -2.23
C LEU A 102 6.64 -5.32 -2.85
N ALA A 103 5.85 -4.51 -2.13
CA ALA A 103 5.47 -3.18 -2.59
C ALA A 103 6.71 -2.30 -2.84
N LEU A 104 7.68 -2.30 -1.91
CA LEU A 104 8.92 -1.54 -2.07
C LEU A 104 9.71 -2.03 -3.28
N ALA A 105 9.92 -3.34 -3.42
CA ALA A 105 10.69 -3.90 -4.54
C ALA A 105 10.04 -3.61 -5.89
N ALA A 106 8.70 -3.73 -5.98
CA ALA A 106 7.96 -3.44 -7.20
C ALA A 106 7.95 -1.93 -7.52
N ASN A 107 7.84 -1.04 -6.53
CA ASN A 107 7.94 0.40 -6.73
C ASN A 107 9.34 0.79 -7.26
N LEU A 108 10.41 0.21 -6.71
CA LEU A 108 11.78 0.42 -7.21
C LEU A 108 11.96 -0.07 -8.65
N ALA A 109 11.18 -1.05 -9.08
CA ALA A 109 11.14 -1.54 -10.45
C ALA A 109 10.19 -0.75 -11.38
N GLY A 110 9.55 0.34 -10.91
CA GLY A 110 8.70 1.24 -11.70
C GLY A 110 7.19 0.98 -11.61
N CYS A 111 6.74 0.07 -10.73
CA CYS A 111 5.32 -0.24 -10.55
C CYS A 111 4.61 0.77 -9.66
N ALA A 112 3.39 1.14 -10.02
CA ALA A 112 2.46 1.85 -9.14
C ALA A 112 1.38 0.89 -8.59
N PHE A 113 0.82 1.21 -7.42
CA PHE A 113 -0.22 0.39 -6.80
C PHE A 113 -1.55 1.13 -6.75
N VAL A 114 -2.64 0.40 -6.99
CA VAL A 114 -4.01 0.93 -6.79
C VAL A 114 -4.24 1.33 -5.33
N GLY A 115 -5.20 2.18 -5.07
CA GLY A 115 -5.61 2.50 -3.70
C GLY A 115 -5.96 1.24 -2.91
N ARG A 116 -5.60 1.17 -1.62
CA ARG A 116 -5.77 -0.05 -0.79
C ARG A 116 -5.27 -1.31 -1.50
N PRO A 117 -3.98 -1.39 -1.81
CA PRO A 117 -3.44 -2.40 -2.71
C PRO A 117 -3.33 -3.80 -2.10
N LEU A 118 -3.48 -3.94 -0.77
CA LEU A 118 -3.26 -5.19 -0.06
C LEU A 118 -4.58 -5.85 0.35
N VAL A 119 -4.75 -7.10 -0.04
CA VAL A 119 -5.70 -8.04 0.54
C VAL A 119 -4.92 -9.12 1.28
N GLU A 120 -5.19 -9.31 2.56
CA GLU A 120 -4.41 -10.12 3.47
C GLU A 120 -5.24 -11.28 4.02
N GLY A 121 -4.90 -12.52 3.69
CA GLY A 121 -5.43 -13.73 4.31
C GLY A 121 -4.54 -14.16 5.48
N ALA A 122 -4.83 -13.69 6.71
CA ALA A 122 -3.99 -13.95 7.88
C ALA A 122 -4.60 -15.01 8.81
N GLY A 123 -3.84 -16.05 9.12
CA GLY A 123 -4.24 -17.09 10.06
C GLY A 123 -5.61 -17.68 9.72
N GLN A 124 -6.56 -17.59 10.65
CA GLN A 124 -7.94 -18.05 10.47
C GLN A 124 -8.89 -16.97 9.89
N LEU A 125 -8.36 -15.99 9.18
CA LEU A 125 -9.12 -14.90 8.53
C LEU A 125 -9.91 -14.00 9.49
N HIS A 126 -9.49 -13.91 10.75
CA HIS A 126 -10.18 -13.06 11.74
C HIS A 126 -10.15 -11.56 11.38
N ASN A 127 -9.22 -11.15 10.54
CA ASN A 127 -9.16 -9.81 9.99
C ASN A 127 -10.37 -9.47 9.08
N PHE A 128 -11.12 -10.47 8.60
CA PHE A 128 -12.35 -10.28 7.80
C PHE A 128 -13.64 -10.26 8.62
N ARG A 129 -13.61 -10.36 9.94
CA ARG A 129 -14.83 -10.45 10.77
C ARG A 129 -15.84 -9.32 10.52
N ILE A 130 -15.36 -8.11 10.38
CA ILE A 130 -16.24 -6.93 10.22
C ILE A 130 -16.83 -6.94 8.81
N GLN A 131 -16.02 -7.15 7.78
CA GLN A 131 -16.46 -7.22 6.40
C GLN A 131 -17.47 -8.36 6.19
N ALA A 132 -17.21 -9.53 6.75
CA ALA A 132 -18.11 -10.67 6.70
C ALA A 132 -19.47 -10.36 7.33
N LYS A 133 -19.45 -9.75 8.54
CA LYS A 133 -20.68 -9.31 9.23
C LYS A 133 -21.46 -8.29 8.40
N ASN A 134 -20.79 -7.29 7.86
CA ASN A 134 -21.44 -6.22 7.09
C ASN A 134 -22.03 -6.74 5.77
N ALA A 135 -21.37 -7.71 5.15
CA ALA A 135 -21.81 -8.32 3.89
C ALA A 135 -22.76 -9.52 4.06
N GLY A 136 -23.06 -9.93 5.30
CA GLY A 136 -23.92 -11.08 5.58
C GLY A 136 -23.34 -12.42 5.05
N THR A 137 -22.00 -12.56 5.07
CA THR A 137 -21.28 -13.74 4.57
C THR A 137 -20.34 -14.33 5.62
N ASP A 138 -19.68 -15.43 5.31
CA ASP A 138 -18.62 -15.99 6.15
C ASP A 138 -17.25 -15.29 5.90
N LEU A 139 -16.24 -15.66 6.68
CA LEU A 139 -14.90 -15.07 6.58
C LEU A 139 -14.25 -15.36 5.22
N MET A 140 -14.48 -16.55 4.67
CA MET A 140 -13.95 -16.93 3.37
C MET A 140 -14.66 -16.19 2.22
N GLY A 141 -15.97 -15.99 2.33
CA GLY A 141 -16.76 -15.18 1.39
C GLY A 141 -16.27 -13.72 1.36
N ALA A 142 -16.01 -13.13 2.53
CA ALA A 142 -15.46 -11.79 2.63
C ALA A 142 -14.04 -11.70 2.01
N TYR A 143 -13.19 -12.69 2.25
CA TYR A 143 -11.85 -12.75 1.65
C TYR A 143 -11.93 -12.86 0.12
N ARG A 144 -12.77 -13.76 -0.42
CA ARG A 144 -13.00 -13.89 -1.86
C ARG A 144 -13.51 -12.59 -2.49
N ALA A 145 -14.47 -11.95 -1.85
CA ALA A 145 -15.02 -10.67 -2.32
C ALA A 145 -13.96 -9.57 -2.35
N ALA A 146 -13.13 -9.46 -1.31
CA ALA A 146 -12.04 -8.50 -1.25
C ALA A 146 -10.99 -8.74 -2.36
N ALA A 147 -10.63 -10.00 -2.61
CA ALA A 147 -9.70 -10.36 -3.68
C ALA A 147 -10.27 -10.07 -5.08
N ALA A 148 -11.56 -10.34 -5.29
CA ALA A 148 -12.25 -10.04 -6.55
C ALA A 148 -12.35 -8.52 -6.79
N ASP A 149 -12.64 -7.72 -5.75
CA ASP A 149 -12.64 -6.26 -5.85
C ASP A 149 -11.26 -5.71 -6.15
N LEU A 150 -10.20 -6.23 -5.51
CA LEU A 150 -8.83 -5.82 -5.81
C LEU A 150 -8.47 -6.14 -7.27
N ALA A 151 -8.78 -7.33 -7.77
CA ALA A 151 -8.52 -7.70 -9.17
C ALA A 151 -9.23 -6.75 -10.13
N ARG A 152 -10.50 -6.42 -9.88
CA ARG A 152 -11.28 -5.45 -10.65
C ARG A 152 -10.62 -4.07 -10.64
N ARG A 153 -10.21 -3.57 -9.47
CA ARG A 153 -9.56 -2.26 -9.33
C ARG A 153 -8.23 -2.22 -10.08
N VAL A 154 -7.43 -3.26 -10.02
CA VAL A 154 -6.19 -3.37 -10.80
C VAL A 154 -6.46 -3.23 -12.29
N GLU A 155 -7.56 -3.80 -12.81
CA GLU A 155 -7.93 -3.70 -14.22
C GLU A 155 -8.46 -2.32 -14.61
N THR A 156 -9.21 -1.67 -13.73
CA THR A 156 -10.01 -0.47 -14.08
C THR A 156 -9.42 0.85 -13.58
N GLU A 157 -8.69 0.83 -12.46
CA GLU A 157 -8.13 2.06 -11.91
C GLU A 157 -6.87 2.49 -12.67
N GLY A 158 -6.72 3.79 -12.80
CA GLY A 158 -5.56 4.44 -13.41
C GLY A 158 -5.14 5.65 -12.59
N PHE A 159 -3.96 6.15 -12.90
CA PHE A 159 -3.45 7.38 -12.33
C PHE A 159 -3.68 8.50 -13.34
N PRO A 160 -4.70 9.36 -13.16
CA PRO A 160 -4.97 10.43 -14.09
C PRO A 160 -3.79 11.41 -14.11
N ALA A 161 -3.31 11.73 -15.31
CA ALA A 161 -2.37 12.83 -15.48
C ALA A 161 -3.05 14.15 -15.06
N ARG A 162 -2.33 14.98 -14.29
CA ARG A 162 -2.78 16.32 -13.89
C ARG A 162 -1.85 17.34 -14.53
N GLU A 163 -2.40 18.40 -15.10
CA GLU A 163 -1.60 19.48 -15.71
C GLU A 163 -0.70 20.17 -14.69
N LYS A 164 -1.20 20.35 -13.47
CA LYS A 164 -0.47 20.93 -12.32
C LYS A 164 -0.63 20.04 -11.11
N PRO A 165 0.19 18.99 -10.97
CA PRO A 165 0.12 18.10 -9.83
C PRO A 165 0.56 18.82 -8.54
N GLU A 166 -0.26 18.74 -7.49
CA GLU A 166 0.09 19.21 -6.16
C GLU A 166 0.85 18.12 -5.41
N LEU A 167 2.05 18.44 -4.93
CA LEU A 167 2.86 17.60 -4.05
C LEU A 167 2.71 18.08 -2.63
N LEU A 168 2.09 17.29 -1.76
CA LEU A 168 2.03 17.55 -0.34
C LEU A 168 3.33 17.08 0.32
N VAL A 169 4.01 17.99 0.99
CA VAL A 169 5.26 17.71 1.71
C VAL A 169 5.02 17.80 3.21
N LEU A 170 5.19 16.70 3.92
CA LEU A 170 5.03 16.60 5.36
C LEU A 170 6.39 16.45 6.02
N HIS A 171 6.68 17.28 7.01
CA HIS A 171 7.92 17.19 7.78
C HIS A 171 7.68 17.48 9.27
N ALA A 172 8.54 16.93 10.12
CA ALA A 172 8.52 17.19 11.56
C ALA A 172 9.74 18.02 12.03
N SER A 173 10.45 18.63 11.09
CA SER A 173 11.64 19.42 11.40
C SER A 173 11.24 20.79 11.95
N SER A 174 11.83 21.17 13.08
CA SER A 174 11.66 22.47 13.72
C SER A 174 12.96 23.30 13.73
N HIS A 175 14.04 22.79 13.15
CA HIS A 175 15.35 23.43 13.22
C HIS A 175 15.73 24.09 11.91
N HIS A 176 16.25 25.32 11.98
CA HIS A 176 16.82 26.03 10.83
C HIS A 176 18.04 25.34 10.21
N THR A 177 18.69 24.46 10.98
CA THR A 177 19.89 23.72 10.57
C THR A 177 19.59 22.27 10.16
N SER A 178 18.36 21.97 9.78
CA SER A 178 17.98 20.62 9.38
C SER A 178 18.59 20.23 8.03
N ASN A 179 19.47 19.25 8.01
CA ASN A 179 20.02 18.68 6.78
C ASN A 179 18.92 18.08 5.88
N THR A 180 17.87 17.51 6.47
CA THR A 180 16.72 16.98 5.74
C THR A 180 15.99 18.09 4.97
N MET A 181 15.78 19.24 5.60
CA MET A 181 15.16 20.41 4.94
C MET A 181 16.08 21.00 3.89
N ALA A 182 17.39 21.10 4.15
CA ALA A 182 18.36 21.56 3.16
C ALA A 182 18.37 20.66 1.90
N LEU A 183 18.28 19.34 2.07
CA LEU A 183 18.15 18.40 0.96
C LEU A 183 16.82 18.59 0.22
N TRP A 184 15.74 18.85 0.95
CA TRP A 184 14.44 19.15 0.34
C TRP A 184 14.50 20.41 -0.53
N GLU A 185 15.07 21.52 -0.04
CA GLU A 185 15.20 22.74 -0.83
C GLU A 185 16.00 22.53 -2.13
N GLN A 186 17.09 21.76 -2.06
CA GLN A 186 17.83 21.37 -3.25
C GLN A 186 17.02 20.50 -4.22
N THR A 187 16.19 19.61 -3.69
CA THR A 187 15.31 18.78 -4.51
C THR A 187 14.21 19.62 -5.15
N LYS A 188 13.56 20.47 -4.35
CA LYS A 188 12.50 21.38 -4.78
C LYS A 188 12.96 22.29 -5.92
N SER A 189 14.18 22.82 -5.85
CA SER A 189 14.75 23.66 -6.90
C SER A 189 14.95 22.93 -8.27
N ARG A 190 14.86 21.60 -8.29
CA ARG A 190 14.96 20.77 -9.49
C ARG A 190 13.63 20.22 -9.97
N LEU A 191 12.56 20.44 -9.21
CA LEU A 191 11.22 20.10 -9.69
C LEU A 191 10.80 21.07 -10.79
N GLY A 192 10.03 20.58 -11.76
CA GLY A 192 9.47 21.45 -12.81
C GLY A 192 8.51 22.49 -12.23
N GLU A 193 8.38 23.62 -12.92
CA GLU A 193 7.48 24.73 -12.52
C GLU A 193 6.00 24.31 -12.50
N ASP A 194 5.67 23.20 -13.14
CA ASP A 194 4.32 22.64 -13.19
C ASP A 194 3.92 21.93 -11.88
N ILE A 195 4.86 21.65 -10.98
CA ILE A 195 4.59 20.97 -9.70
C ILE A 195 4.35 22.00 -8.60
N VAL A 196 3.13 22.01 -8.05
CA VAL A 196 2.78 22.85 -6.90
C VAL A 196 3.14 22.12 -5.61
N CYS A 197 4.04 22.70 -4.79
CA CYS A 197 4.41 22.12 -3.51
C CYS A 197 3.65 22.79 -2.36
N THR A 198 2.90 22.01 -1.59
CA THR A 198 2.27 22.44 -0.33
C THR A 198 3.03 21.81 0.84
N GLU A 199 3.68 22.63 1.66
CA GLU A 199 4.49 22.18 2.79
C GLU A 199 3.74 22.37 4.10
N ILE A 200 3.65 21.29 4.91
CA ILE A 200 3.02 21.32 6.25
C ILE A 200 4.01 20.79 7.28
N GLY A 201 4.36 21.65 8.22
CA GLY A 201 5.20 21.30 9.35
C GLY A 201 4.42 20.70 10.52
N LEU A 202 4.65 19.45 10.81
CA LEU A 202 4.06 18.74 11.95
C LEU A 202 4.86 19.03 13.21
N ARG A 203 4.61 20.21 13.80
CA ARG A 203 5.39 20.70 14.94
C ARG A 203 4.98 20.06 16.25
N ASN A 204 5.90 20.02 17.21
CA ASN A 204 5.60 19.60 18.57
C ASN A 204 4.49 20.48 19.19
N GLY A 205 3.53 19.85 19.84
CA GLY A 205 2.38 20.52 20.46
C GLY A 205 1.22 20.85 19.51
N THR A 206 1.38 20.73 18.19
CA THR A 206 0.30 20.94 17.22
C THR A 206 -0.38 19.67 16.78
N LEU A 207 0.25 18.54 17.02
CA LEU A 207 -0.22 17.22 16.63
C LEU A 207 -0.25 16.28 17.84
N SER A 208 -1.42 15.74 18.16
CA SER A 208 -1.59 14.62 19.09
C SER A 208 -1.66 13.30 18.33
N ASP A 209 -1.16 12.22 18.93
CA ASP A 209 -1.29 10.88 18.37
C ASP A 209 -2.74 10.39 18.39
N CYS A 210 -2.99 9.25 17.75
CA CYS A 210 -4.28 8.57 17.76
C CYS A 210 -4.62 8.11 19.17
N SER A 211 -5.78 8.52 19.68
CA SER A 211 -6.22 8.20 21.05
C SER A 211 -6.90 6.84 21.17
N GLY A 212 -6.94 6.04 20.10
CA GLY A 212 -7.55 4.71 20.12
C GLY A 212 -9.06 4.70 20.38
N CYS A 213 -9.80 5.60 19.75
CA CYS A 213 -11.26 5.68 19.89
C CYS A 213 -11.94 4.34 19.57
N PRO A 214 -13.14 4.09 20.13
CA PRO A 214 -13.99 2.99 19.69
C PRO A 214 -14.18 3.06 18.16
N TYR A 215 -14.17 1.89 17.53
CA TYR A 215 -14.27 1.79 16.06
C TYR A 215 -15.46 2.55 15.47
N THR A 216 -16.63 2.46 16.12
CA THR A 216 -17.85 3.16 15.71
C THR A 216 -17.68 4.69 15.68
N MET A 217 -16.96 5.24 16.65
CA MET A 217 -16.66 6.67 16.71
C MET A 217 -15.66 7.05 15.62
N CYS A 218 -14.61 6.25 15.44
CA CYS A 218 -13.62 6.46 14.38
C CYS A 218 -14.28 6.43 12.99
N LEU A 219 -15.17 5.47 12.74
CA LEU A 219 -15.93 5.34 11.50
C LEU A 219 -16.84 6.56 11.27
N HIS A 220 -17.58 7.00 12.30
CA HIS A 220 -18.50 8.15 12.20
C HIS A 220 -17.81 9.44 11.72
N PHE A 221 -16.63 9.73 12.25
CA PHE A 221 -15.85 10.90 11.80
C PHE A 221 -15.09 10.62 10.50
N GLY A 222 -14.60 9.40 10.31
CA GLY A 222 -13.87 8.99 9.11
C GLY A 222 -14.71 9.05 7.84
N GLU A 223 -15.96 8.59 7.86
CA GLU A 223 -16.91 8.71 6.74
C GLU A 223 -17.16 10.16 6.32
N ARG A 224 -17.01 11.10 7.24
CA ARG A 224 -17.07 12.54 6.98
C ARG A 224 -15.72 13.15 6.65
N GLY A 225 -14.72 12.30 6.52
CA GLY A 225 -13.35 12.66 6.16
C GLY A 225 -12.62 13.42 7.26
N GLY A 226 -12.93 13.16 8.52
CA GLY A 226 -12.37 13.86 9.66
C GLY A 226 -11.98 12.96 10.82
N CYS A 227 -11.50 13.60 11.90
CA CYS A 227 -11.17 12.98 13.18
C CYS A 227 -11.68 13.87 14.30
N PHE A 228 -12.26 13.26 15.35
CA PHE A 228 -12.80 13.99 16.52
C PHE A 228 -11.80 14.96 17.17
N TYR A 229 -10.52 14.59 17.19
CA TYR A 229 -9.47 15.36 17.89
C TYR A 229 -8.96 16.59 17.12
N GLY A 230 -9.50 16.90 15.95
CA GLY A 230 -9.19 18.17 15.25
C GLY A 230 -7.72 18.43 15.03
N GLY A 231 -7.34 19.73 15.15
CA GLY A 231 -5.98 20.24 15.01
C GLY A 231 -5.44 20.18 13.59
N VAL A 232 -4.12 20.33 13.44
CA VAL A 232 -3.42 20.40 12.14
C VAL A 232 -3.83 19.27 11.17
N MET A 233 -4.14 18.08 11.69
CA MET A 233 -4.61 16.97 10.85
C MET A 233 -5.91 17.30 10.14
N GLN A 234 -6.89 17.84 10.88
CA GLN A 234 -8.22 18.15 10.36
C GLN A 234 -8.21 19.44 9.52
N GLU A 235 -7.43 20.42 9.94
CA GLU A 235 -7.47 21.77 9.39
C GLU A 235 -6.61 21.91 8.14
N GLU A 236 -5.48 21.22 8.10
CA GLU A 236 -4.48 21.36 7.03
C GLU A 236 -4.20 20.03 6.29
N VAL A 237 -3.83 18.97 7.03
CA VAL A 237 -3.31 17.73 6.42
C VAL A 237 -4.38 17.00 5.61
N TYR A 238 -5.57 16.76 6.16
CA TYR A 238 -6.62 16.03 5.43
C TYR A 238 -7.11 16.77 4.18
N PRO A 239 -7.36 18.10 4.22
CA PRO A 239 -7.69 18.84 3.01
C PRO A 239 -6.60 18.78 1.94
N ALA A 240 -5.33 18.91 2.34
CA ALA A 240 -4.20 18.82 1.42
C ALA A 240 -4.05 17.41 0.83
N MET A 241 -4.18 16.36 1.64
CA MET A 241 -4.14 14.96 1.16
C MET A 241 -5.23 14.64 0.13
N ARG A 242 -6.41 15.26 0.22
CA ARG A 242 -7.48 15.06 -0.77
C ARG A 242 -7.20 15.73 -2.10
N ARG A 243 -6.47 16.84 -2.10
CA ARG A 243 -6.16 17.60 -3.31
C ARG A 243 -4.91 17.10 -4.01
N CYS A 244 -3.91 16.66 -3.24
CA CYS A 244 -2.60 16.36 -3.78
C CYS A 244 -2.60 15.19 -4.77
N ALA A 245 -1.64 15.20 -5.66
CA ALA A 245 -1.32 14.09 -6.56
C ALA A 245 -0.35 13.10 -5.92
N GLY A 246 0.43 13.56 -4.95
CA GLY A 246 1.41 12.75 -4.22
C GLY A 246 1.72 13.32 -2.86
N VAL A 247 2.21 12.47 -1.96
CA VAL A 247 2.64 12.85 -0.61
C VAL A 247 4.11 12.48 -0.45
N MET A 248 4.92 13.45 -0.07
CA MET A 248 6.32 13.27 0.33
C MET A 248 6.44 13.46 1.83
N MET A 249 7.05 12.51 2.50
CA MET A 249 7.37 12.62 3.93
C MET A 249 8.87 12.81 4.09
N LEU A 250 9.27 13.94 4.66
CA LEU A 250 10.65 14.24 4.98
C LEU A 250 10.97 13.69 6.37
N CYS A 251 11.63 12.54 6.39
CA CYS A 251 11.84 11.77 7.61
C CYS A 251 13.33 11.77 7.97
N PRO A 252 13.75 12.56 8.97
CA PRO A 252 15.04 12.30 9.57
C PRO A 252 15.04 10.92 10.23
N ASN A 253 16.13 10.19 10.06
CA ASN A 253 16.26 8.86 10.66
C ASN A 253 16.68 8.99 12.13
N TYR A 254 15.83 8.55 13.03
CA TYR A 254 16.12 8.43 14.47
C TYR A 254 16.01 6.96 14.88
N ASN A 255 17.14 6.29 15.10
CA ASN A 255 17.18 4.86 15.48
C ASN A 255 16.37 3.97 14.51
N ASP A 256 16.57 4.16 13.21
CA ASP A 256 15.87 3.44 12.13
C ASP A 256 14.33 3.58 12.16
N ALA A 257 13.82 4.66 12.74
CA ALA A 257 12.39 4.94 12.85
C ALA A 257 12.01 6.35 12.41
N LEU A 258 10.71 6.54 12.14
CA LEU A 258 10.12 7.85 11.92
C LEU A 258 10.14 8.67 13.20
N SER A 259 10.16 9.99 13.06
CA SER A 259 9.92 10.88 14.20
C SER A 259 8.50 10.69 14.78
N ALA A 260 8.33 10.95 16.08
CA ALA A 260 7.05 10.80 16.78
C ALA A 260 5.89 11.52 16.07
N ASN A 261 6.09 12.72 15.56
CA ASN A 261 5.04 13.49 14.90
C ASN A 261 4.65 12.90 13.54
N LEU A 262 5.60 12.37 12.77
CA LEU A 262 5.29 11.65 11.54
C LEU A 262 4.55 10.34 11.83
N THR A 263 4.95 9.62 12.88
CA THR A 263 4.24 8.43 13.35
C THR A 263 2.81 8.75 13.76
N ALA A 264 2.61 9.83 14.54
CA ALA A 264 1.29 10.30 14.93
C ALA A 264 0.42 10.68 13.72
N CYS A 265 1.01 11.35 12.72
CA CYS A 265 0.32 11.65 11.46
C CYS A 265 -0.11 10.36 10.74
N VAL A 266 0.79 9.37 10.65
CA VAL A 266 0.48 8.07 10.04
C VAL A 266 -0.63 7.34 10.79
N ASN A 267 -0.62 7.33 12.12
CA ASN A 267 -1.63 6.70 12.96
C ASN A 267 -3.02 7.32 12.79
N ARG A 268 -3.10 8.62 12.47
CA ARG A 268 -4.36 9.36 12.32
C ARG A 268 -4.92 9.38 10.90
N ARG A 269 -4.45 8.51 9.99
CA ARG A 269 -4.94 8.44 8.60
C ARG A 269 -6.24 7.64 8.42
N SER A 270 -6.90 7.19 9.48
CA SER A 270 -8.14 6.41 9.43
C SER A 270 -9.20 6.97 8.45
N PRO A 271 -9.39 8.30 8.29
CA PRO A 271 -10.34 8.86 7.33
C PRO A 271 -10.07 8.53 5.85
N PHE A 272 -8.90 7.99 5.54
CA PHE A 272 -8.48 7.65 4.17
C PHE A 272 -8.38 6.13 3.94
N VAL A 273 -8.66 5.32 4.95
CA VAL A 273 -8.49 3.85 4.92
C VAL A 273 -9.84 3.13 4.92
N GLY A 274 -10.95 3.86 5.00
CA GLY A 274 -12.32 3.34 4.97
C GLY A 274 -12.80 2.90 3.59
#